data_238f7ceaf6a6469f64d05d3d2099af70
#
_entry.id   238f7ceaf6a6469f64d05d3d2099af70
#
_cell.length_a   1.000
_cell.length_b   1.000
_cell.length_c   1.000
_cell.angle_alpha   90.00
_cell.angle_beta   90.00
_cell.angle_gamma   90.00
#
_symmetry.space_group_name_H-M   'P 1'
#
loop_
_entity.id
_entity.type
_entity.pdbx_description
1 polymer ?
#
loop_
_entity_poly.entity_id
_entity_poly.type
_entity_poly.pdbx_seq_one_letter_code
_entity_poly.pdbx_strand_id
1 'polypeptide(L)'
;KLPRKSATLPSLARSLGREGYRSVFMYGGDLNFTNQASFMYSTGWEELIWQKDMQLDAPTSKWGYADDVVVDLFGDEVEALGRAEQPFLAGLLTLSSHEPFEVPFAKFDDKLLNAMAFSDAQIGRLIDRLRESPVWDNLLVVLVADHGYPYPYDLAYNAPLRHRIPMIWLGGALAAPPRTVDTYASQIDLFARLLAQLGIPD
;
A
#
# COMPACT_ATOMS: atom_id res chain seq x y z
N LYS A 1 -15.92 -11.45 -9.82
CA LYS A 1 -17.10 -12.12 -10.37
C LYS A 1 -18.11 -12.56 -9.32
N LEU A 2 -17.90 -12.23 -8.05
CA LEU A 2 -18.81 -12.52 -6.96
C LEU A 2 -18.97 -11.30 -6.03
N PRO A 3 -19.34 -10.10 -6.53
CA PRO A 3 -19.40 -8.87 -5.72
C PRO A 3 -20.32 -9.01 -4.50
N ARG A 4 -21.38 -9.83 -4.60
CA ARG A 4 -22.25 -10.11 -3.46
C ARG A 4 -21.56 -10.93 -2.36
N LYS A 5 -20.64 -11.83 -2.72
CA LYS A 5 -19.89 -12.62 -1.74
C LYS A 5 -18.76 -11.79 -1.10
N SER A 6 -18.03 -11.00 -1.87
CA SER A 6 -17.00 -10.10 -1.33
C SER A 6 -17.59 -9.04 -0.40
N ALA A 7 -18.81 -8.56 -0.68
CA ALA A 7 -19.51 -7.62 0.19
C ALA A 7 -19.86 -8.17 1.59
N THR A 8 -19.86 -9.48 1.78
CA THR A 8 -20.15 -10.11 3.09
C THR A 8 -18.89 -10.51 3.86
N LEU A 9 -17.72 -10.44 3.23
CA LEU A 9 -16.46 -10.77 3.90
C LEU A 9 -16.04 -9.63 4.84
N PRO A 10 -15.43 -9.94 5.98
CA PRO A 10 -14.74 -8.95 6.80
C PRO A 10 -13.69 -8.22 5.97
N SER A 11 -13.55 -6.93 6.18
CA SER A 11 -12.51 -6.13 5.53
C SER A 11 -12.08 -4.96 6.42
N LEU A 12 -10.82 -4.58 6.34
CA LEU A 12 -10.26 -3.51 7.15
C LEU A 12 -11.02 -2.20 6.93
N ALA A 13 -11.25 -1.81 5.67
CA ALA A 13 -11.96 -0.57 5.35
C ALA A 13 -13.38 -0.54 5.92
N ARG A 14 -14.12 -1.67 5.85
CA ARG A 14 -15.47 -1.73 6.40
C ARG A 14 -15.48 -1.71 7.93
N SER A 15 -14.57 -2.44 8.58
CA SER A 15 -14.51 -2.46 10.03
C SER A 15 -14.11 -1.09 10.59
N LEU A 16 -13.11 -0.44 10.02
CA LEU A 16 -12.72 0.91 10.39
C LEU A 16 -13.81 1.96 10.05
N GLY A 17 -14.49 1.82 8.91
CA GLY A 17 -15.59 2.71 8.54
C GLY A 17 -16.76 2.69 9.55
N ARG A 18 -17.05 1.55 10.19
CA ARG A 18 -18.01 1.47 11.30
C ARG A 18 -17.60 2.25 12.53
N GLU A 19 -16.30 2.43 12.72
CA GLU A 19 -15.71 3.22 13.79
C GLU A 19 -15.47 4.69 13.37
N GLY A 20 -16.04 5.12 12.24
CA GLY A 20 -15.98 6.50 11.77
C GLY A 20 -14.73 6.87 10.99
N TYR A 21 -13.90 5.91 10.60
CA TYR A 21 -12.73 6.18 9.75
C TYR A 21 -13.17 6.46 8.32
N ARG A 22 -12.63 7.52 7.72
CA ARG A 22 -12.68 7.73 6.26
C ARG A 22 -11.65 6.83 5.59
N SER A 23 -12.01 6.22 4.47
CA SER A 23 -11.09 5.33 3.75
C SER A 23 -10.87 5.78 2.30
N VAL A 24 -9.59 5.97 1.94
CA VAL A 24 -9.13 6.39 0.61
C VAL A 24 -8.10 5.38 0.10
N PHE A 25 -8.26 4.88 -1.11
CA PHE A 25 -7.28 4.02 -1.76
C PHE A 25 -6.77 4.65 -3.04
N MET A 26 -5.46 4.69 -3.22
CA MET A 26 -4.80 5.29 -4.37
C MET A 26 -4.02 4.26 -5.17
N TYR A 27 -4.08 4.38 -6.51
CA TYR A 27 -3.36 3.53 -7.45
C TYR A 27 -3.02 4.27 -8.73
N GLY A 28 -1.76 4.27 -9.13
CA GLY A 28 -1.31 4.93 -10.35
C GLY A 28 -1.80 4.30 -11.67
N GLY A 29 -2.38 3.10 -11.63
CA GLY A 29 -2.86 2.36 -12.80
C GLY A 29 -4.37 2.33 -12.94
N ASP A 30 -4.87 1.48 -13.85
CA ASP A 30 -6.30 1.33 -14.15
C ASP A 30 -6.96 0.28 -13.24
N LEU A 31 -7.78 0.72 -12.29
CA LEU A 31 -8.56 -0.16 -11.41
C LEU A 31 -9.70 -0.92 -12.11
N ASN A 32 -10.01 -0.64 -13.37
CA ASN A 32 -10.91 -1.51 -14.15
C ASN A 32 -10.22 -2.83 -14.55
N PHE A 33 -8.91 -2.82 -14.65
CA PHE A 33 -8.15 -4.03 -14.89
C PHE A 33 -8.49 -5.07 -13.82
N THR A 34 -8.84 -6.29 -14.23
CA THR A 34 -9.29 -7.39 -13.35
C THR A 34 -10.45 -7.05 -12.42
N ASN A 35 -11.17 -5.94 -12.68
CA ASN A 35 -12.33 -5.51 -11.89
C ASN A 35 -12.00 -5.11 -10.44
N GLN A 36 -10.81 -4.54 -10.22
CA GLN A 36 -10.31 -4.15 -8.88
C GLN A 36 -11.19 -3.06 -8.24
N ALA A 37 -11.61 -2.05 -9.00
CA ALA A 37 -12.49 -0.99 -8.47
C ALA A 37 -13.77 -1.57 -7.82
N SER A 38 -14.44 -2.50 -8.51
CA SER A 38 -15.63 -3.15 -7.97
C SER A 38 -15.34 -3.97 -6.70
N PHE A 39 -14.18 -4.62 -6.65
CA PHE A 39 -13.74 -5.35 -5.46
C PHE A 39 -13.49 -4.38 -4.30
N MET A 40 -12.75 -3.30 -4.50
CA MET A 40 -12.45 -2.31 -3.47
C MET A 40 -13.70 -1.67 -2.89
N TYR A 41 -14.63 -1.19 -3.73
CA TYR A 41 -15.92 -0.69 -3.25
C TYR A 41 -16.73 -1.76 -2.50
N SER A 42 -16.74 -3.01 -2.98
CA SER A 42 -17.44 -4.10 -2.32
C SER A 42 -16.84 -4.49 -0.96
N THR A 43 -15.58 -4.17 -0.71
CA THR A 43 -14.89 -4.38 0.56
C THR A 43 -14.92 -3.15 1.48
N GLY A 44 -15.60 -2.07 1.07
CA GLY A 44 -15.94 -0.94 1.95
C GLY A 44 -15.04 0.28 1.83
N TRP A 45 -14.15 0.34 0.85
CA TRP A 45 -13.43 1.58 0.55
C TRP A 45 -14.41 2.64 0.06
N GLU A 46 -14.35 3.83 0.64
CA GLU A 46 -15.26 4.94 0.33
C GLU A 46 -14.81 5.70 -0.90
N GLU A 47 -13.52 5.92 -1.04
CA GLU A 47 -12.94 6.68 -2.13
C GLU A 47 -11.81 5.91 -2.80
N LEU A 48 -11.82 5.91 -4.14
CA LEU A 48 -10.75 5.36 -4.97
C LEU A 48 -10.22 6.47 -5.88
N ILE A 49 -8.95 6.82 -5.71
CA ILE A 49 -8.22 7.76 -6.56
C ILE A 49 -7.26 6.94 -7.42
N TRP A 50 -7.45 6.94 -8.72
CA TRP A 50 -6.62 6.13 -9.61
C TRP A 50 -6.34 6.86 -10.92
N GLN A 51 -5.61 6.27 -11.85
CA GLN A 51 -5.10 6.92 -13.06
C GLN A 51 -6.09 7.86 -13.75
N LYS A 52 -7.37 7.49 -13.89
CA LYS A 52 -8.38 8.32 -14.56
C LYS A 52 -8.72 9.63 -13.82
N ASP A 53 -8.50 9.65 -12.51
CA ASP A 53 -8.81 10.79 -11.64
C ASP A 53 -7.59 11.70 -11.47
N MET A 54 -6.40 11.20 -11.83
CA MET A 54 -5.12 11.91 -11.72
C MET A 54 -4.88 12.75 -12.99
N GLN A 55 -4.75 14.05 -12.83
CA GLN A 55 -4.40 14.97 -13.92
C GLN A 55 -2.92 15.38 -13.77
N LEU A 56 -2.03 14.40 -13.86
CA LEU A 56 -0.60 14.62 -13.70
C LEU A 56 0.05 14.92 -15.05
N ASP A 57 0.87 15.96 -15.10
CA ASP A 57 1.74 16.24 -16.26
C ASP A 57 2.98 15.35 -16.19
N ALA A 58 2.77 14.06 -16.40
CA ALA A 58 3.81 13.05 -16.32
C ALA A 58 3.56 11.93 -17.34
N PRO A 59 4.62 11.30 -17.87
CA PRO A 59 4.48 10.18 -18.78
C PRO A 59 3.85 8.97 -18.06
N THR A 60 3.02 8.24 -18.78
CA THR A 60 2.47 6.97 -18.30
C THR A 60 3.15 5.79 -18.98
N SER A 61 3.38 4.73 -18.23
CA SER A 61 3.72 3.41 -18.76
C SER A 61 2.48 2.70 -19.30
N LYS A 62 2.66 1.49 -19.81
CA LYS A 62 1.55 0.58 -20.17
C LYS A 62 0.57 0.39 -19.00
N TRP A 63 1.04 0.48 -17.76
CA TRP A 63 0.27 0.17 -16.57
C TRP A 63 -0.29 1.42 -15.86
N GLY A 64 0.27 2.59 -16.12
CA GLY A 64 -0.15 3.85 -15.51
C GLY A 64 1.01 4.77 -15.16
N TYR A 65 0.78 5.66 -14.20
CA TYR A 65 1.79 6.58 -13.69
C TYR A 65 2.83 5.87 -12.83
N ALA A 66 4.07 6.32 -12.89
CA ALA A 66 5.15 5.81 -12.07
C ALA A 66 5.03 6.25 -10.60
N ASP A 67 5.68 5.51 -9.70
CA ASP A 67 5.56 5.73 -8.24
C ASP A 67 6.05 7.11 -7.79
N ASP A 68 7.00 7.74 -8.50
CA ASP A 68 7.54 9.06 -8.13
C ASP A 68 6.46 10.14 -8.07
N VAL A 69 5.56 10.18 -9.05
CA VAL A 69 4.48 11.17 -9.09
C VAL A 69 3.26 10.75 -8.26
N VAL A 70 2.97 9.44 -8.19
CA VAL A 70 1.84 8.93 -7.42
C VAL A 70 2.09 9.05 -5.91
N VAL A 71 3.32 8.83 -5.47
CA VAL A 71 3.73 8.97 -4.06
C VAL A 71 3.61 10.43 -3.59
N ASP A 72 3.92 11.42 -4.44
CA ASP A 72 3.75 12.82 -4.09
C ASP A 72 2.27 13.17 -3.89
N LEU A 73 1.41 12.75 -4.82
CA LEU A 73 -0.03 12.93 -4.71
C LEU A 73 -0.62 12.22 -3.48
N PHE A 74 -0.13 11.01 -3.19
CA PHE A 74 -0.54 10.27 -1.99
C PHE A 74 -0.11 10.97 -0.70
N GLY A 75 1.09 11.57 -0.68
CA GLY A 75 1.56 12.38 0.44
C GLY A 75 0.65 13.59 0.68
N ASP A 76 0.25 14.30 -0.38
CA ASP A 76 -0.70 15.42 -0.31
C ASP A 76 -2.04 14.96 0.30
N GLU A 77 -2.55 13.81 -0.12
CA GLU A 77 -3.80 13.24 0.39
C GLU A 77 -3.69 12.85 1.86
N VAL A 78 -2.63 12.16 2.27
CA VAL A 78 -2.40 11.77 3.69
C VAL A 78 -2.32 13.01 4.58
N GLU A 79 -1.62 14.06 4.16
CA GLU A 79 -1.55 15.31 4.91
C GLU A 79 -2.91 16.04 4.97
N ALA A 80 -3.68 15.98 3.89
CA ALA A 80 -5.04 16.55 3.86
C ALA A 80 -5.98 15.80 4.81
N LEU A 81 -5.93 14.47 4.81
CA LEU A 81 -6.68 13.62 5.74
C LEU A 81 -6.25 13.87 7.19
N GLY A 82 -4.96 14.04 7.44
CA GLY A 82 -4.42 14.33 8.79
C GLY A 82 -4.82 15.69 9.34
N ARG A 83 -5.17 16.65 8.48
CA ARG A 83 -5.73 17.96 8.90
C ARG A 83 -7.21 17.91 9.26
N ALA A 84 -7.90 16.86 8.84
CA ALA A 84 -9.30 16.64 9.22
C ALA A 84 -9.37 16.07 10.64
N GLU A 85 -10.44 16.37 11.36
CA GLU A 85 -10.67 15.83 12.72
C GLU A 85 -11.14 14.35 12.70
N GLN A 86 -11.30 13.76 11.51
CA GLN A 86 -11.80 12.41 11.31
C GLN A 86 -10.62 11.43 11.19
N PRO A 87 -10.63 10.29 11.91
CA PRO A 87 -9.65 9.24 11.68
C PRO A 87 -9.75 8.68 10.26
N PHE A 88 -8.63 8.20 9.72
CA PHE A 88 -8.61 7.74 8.33
C PHE A 88 -7.81 6.45 8.13
N LEU A 89 -8.14 5.77 7.03
CA LEU A 89 -7.38 4.68 6.43
C LEU A 89 -6.99 5.11 5.02
N ALA A 90 -5.70 5.28 4.77
CA ALA A 90 -5.18 5.55 3.45
C ALA A 90 -4.39 4.33 2.94
N GLY A 91 -4.67 3.87 1.73
CA GLY A 91 -3.97 2.77 1.09
C GLY A 91 -3.35 3.21 -0.24
N LEU A 92 -2.10 2.83 -0.47
CA LEU A 92 -1.40 3.02 -1.74
C LEU A 92 -0.91 1.68 -2.27
N LEU A 93 -1.23 1.38 -3.52
CA LEU A 93 -0.59 0.30 -4.27
C LEU A 93 0.46 0.90 -5.21
N THR A 94 1.73 0.54 -5.02
CA THR A 94 2.83 0.93 -5.91
C THR A 94 2.80 0.13 -7.20
N LEU A 95 3.37 0.69 -8.27
CA LEU A 95 3.26 0.13 -9.62
C LEU A 95 4.62 -0.06 -10.30
N SER A 96 5.62 0.75 -9.99
CA SER A 96 6.88 0.80 -10.74
C SER A 96 7.73 -0.47 -10.61
N SER A 97 7.51 -1.26 -9.56
CA SER A 97 8.15 -2.58 -9.39
C SER A 97 7.48 -3.72 -10.18
N HIS A 98 6.44 -3.42 -10.99
CA HIS A 98 5.78 -4.38 -11.87
C HIS A 98 6.53 -4.53 -13.21
N GLU A 99 6.44 -5.72 -13.82
CA GLU A 99 6.94 -5.94 -15.18
C GLU A 99 6.33 -4.93 -16.19
N PRO A 100 7.09 -4.41 -17.12
CA PRO A 100 8.41 -4.79 -17.62
C PRO A 100 9.61 -4.14 -16.90
N PHE A 101 9.46 -3.60 -15.68
CA PHE A 101 10.50 -3.02 -14.85
C PHE A 101 11.18 -1.81 -15.49
N GLU A 102 10.40 -0.98 -16.16
CA GLU A 102 10.86 0.24 -16.83
C GLU A 102 10.70 1.44 -15.91
N VAL A 103 11.82 1.89 -15.34
CA VAL A 103 11.89 3.03 -14.43
C VAL A 103 13.01 3.99 -14.84
N PRO A 104 12.92 5.30 -14.54
CA PRO A 104 13.97 6.27 -14.82
C PRO A 104 15.12 6.16 -13.80
N PHE A 105 15.66 4.94 -13.64
CA PHE A 105 16.61 4.61 -12.60
C PHE A 105 17.54 3.48 -13.08
N ALA A 106 18.86 3.72 -13.06
CA ALA A 106 19.85 2.81 -13.62
C ALA A 106 21.06 2.71 -12.69
N LYS A 107 20.88 2.16 -11.48
CA LYS A 107 21.96 1.87 -10.54
C LYS A 107 22.55 0.49 -10.70
N PHE A 108 21.81 -0.44 -11.29
CA PHE A 108 22.16 -1.84 -11.44
C PHE A 108 22.07 -2.26 -12.90
N ASP A 109 22.78 -3.30 -13.30
CA ASP A 109 22.64 -3.90 -14.63
C ASP A 109 21.33 -4.69 -14.80
N ASP A 110 20.64 -4.95 -13.71
CA ASP A 110 19.38 -5.71 -13.65
C ASP A 110 18.16 -4.77 -13.55
N LYS A 111 17.24 -4.91 -14.49
CA LYS A 111 16.01 -4.07 -14.55
C LYS A 111 15.10 -4.26 -13.33
N LEU A 112 14.96 -5.50 -12.83
CA LEU A 112 14.17 -5.78 -11.64
C LEU A 112 14.74 -5.06 -10.41
N LEU A 113 16.06 -5.13 -10.21
CA LEU A 113 16.72 -4.44 -9.11
C LEU A 113 16.58 -2.92 -9.22
N ASN A 114 16.66 -2.37 -10.43
CA ASN A 114 16.40 -0.94 -10.65
C ASN A 114 14.96 -0.58 -10.30
N ALA A 115 13.97 -1.36 -10.70
CA ALA A 115 12.57 -1.12 -10.41
C ALA A 115 12.25 -1.21 -8.91
N MET A 116 12.78 -2.23 -8.23
CA MET A 116 12.65 -2.37 -6.77
C MET A 116 13.30 -1.20 -6.04
N ALA A 117 14.54 -0.83 -6.42
CA ALA A 117 15.25 0.29 -5.80
C ALA A 117 14.60 1.65 -6.10
N PHE A 118 13.94 1.80 -7.24
CA PHE A 118 13.17 2.98 -7.56
C PHE A 118 11.95 3.11 -6.64
N SER A 119 11.12 2.06 -6.54
CA SER A 119 9.95 2.08 -5.64
C SER A 119 10.36 2.26 -4.17
N ASP A 120 11.42 1.60 -3.71
CA ASP A 120 11.98 1.76 -2.37
C ASP A 120 12.38 3.23 -2.10
N ALA A 121 13.07 3.87 -3.05
CA ALA A 121 13.45 5.27 -2.93
C ALA A 121 12.23 6.21 -2.87
N GLN A 122 11.16 5.93 -3.62
CA GLN A 122 9.94 6.74 -3.56
C GLN A 122 9.20 6.55 -2.24
N ILE A 123 9.10 5.32 -1.74
CA ILE A 123 8.53 5.03 -0.40
C ILE A 123 9.36 5.73 0.68
N GLY A 124 10.70 5.67 0.60
CA GLY A 124 11.59 6.38 1.53
C GLY A 124 11.30 7.88 1.56
N ARG A 125 11.19 8.51 0.38
CA ARG A 125 10.87 9.94 0.23
C ARG A 125 9.51 10.31 0.84
N LEU A 126 8.50 9.45 0.65
CA LEU A 126 7.19 9.62 1.30
C LEU A 126 7.31 9.59 2.82
N ILE A 127 8.02 8.59 3.35
CA ILE A 127 8.20 8.45 4.80
C ILE A 127 8.94 9.65 5.39
N ASP A 128 9.98 10.12 4.73
CA ASP A 128 10.73 11.30 5.20
C ASP A 128 9.84 12.56 5.20
N ARG A 129 9.06 12.77 4.14
CA ARG A 129 8.05 13.85 4.08
C ARG A 129 7.04 13.77 5.22
N LEU A 130 6.46 12.60 5.43
CA LEU A 130 5.44 12.40 6.47
C LEU A 130 6.01 12.58 7.89
N ARG A 131 7.29 12.24 8.12
CA ARG A 131 7.99 12.49 9.39
C ARG A 131 8.10 13.97 9.72
N GLU A 132 8.20 14.83 8.73
CA GLU A 132 8.25 16.28 8.89
C GLU A 132 6.86 16.91 9.03
N SER A 133 5.81 16.15 8.78
CA SER A 133 4.42 16.58 8.85
C SER A 133 3.81 16.33 10.24
N PRO A 134 2.93 17.22 10.75
CA PRO A 134 2.20 17.00 12.00
C PRO A 134 1.37 15.71 12.06
N VAL A 135 1.02 15.13 10.92
CA VAL A 135 0.26 13.87 10.86
C VAL A 135 1.06 12.70 11.45
N TRP A 136 2.39 12.78 11.43
CA TRP A 136 3.28 11.70 11.83
C TRP A 136 3.05 11.19 13.24
N ASP A 137 2.85 12.08 14.20
CA ASP A 137 2.75 11.73 15.62
C ASP A 137 1.59 10.75 15.91
N ASN A 138 0.55 10.78 15.10
CA ASN A 138 -0.62 9.90 15.24
C ASN A 138 -0.80 8.95 14.02
N LEU A 139 0.24 8.78 13.21
CA LEU A 139 0.22 7.94 12.02
C LEU A 139 0.85 6.58 12.31
N LEU A 140 0.14 5.51 11.96
CA LEU A 140 0.71 4.16 11.82
C LEU A 140 0.84 3.85 10.33
N VAL A 141 2.05 3.56 9.89
CA VAL A 141 2.34 3.13 8.52
C VAL A 141 2.69 1.64 8.50
N VAL A 142 2.05 0.90 7.61
CA VAL A 142 2.35 -0.51 7.35
C VAL A 142 2.78 -0.68 5.91
N LEU A 143 4.01 -1.12 5.71
CA LEU A 143 4.53 -1.51 4.39
C LEU A 143 4.49 -3.03 4.29
N VAL A 144 3.84 -3.52 3.26
CA VAL A 144 3.73 -4.97 3.01
C VAL A 144 3.69 -5.24 1.51
N ALA A 145 4.47 -6.19 1.03
CA ALA A 145 4.40 -6.61 -0.36
C ALA A 145 3.13 -7.43 -0.61
N ASP A 146 2.58 -7.35 -1.82
CA ASP A 146 1.42 -8.14 -2.25
C ASP A 146 1.76 -9.63 -2.42
N HIS A 147 2.96 -9.93 -2.92
CA HIS A 147 3.50 -11.30 -3.05
C HIS A 147 5.03 -11.31 -3.06
N GLY A 148 5.61 -12.49 -2.88
CA GLY A 148 7.04 -12.72 -3.07
C GLY A 148 7.41 -12.87 -4.55
N TYR A 149 8.74 -12.76 -4.84
CA TYR A 149 9.29 -12.91 -6.17
C TYR A 149 10.48 -13.91 -6.16
N PRO A 150 10.62 -14.77 -7.16
CA PRO A 150 11.67 -15.80 -7.21
C PRO A 150 13.03 -15.22 -7.64
N TYR A 151 13.56 -14.29 -6.89
CA TYR A 151 14.83 -13.64 -7.16
C TYR A 151 15.72 -13.68 -5.91
N PRO A 152 17.02 -13.84 -6.04
CA PRO A 152 17.83 -14.10 -7.25
C PRO A 152 17.84 -15.59 -7.66
N TYR A 153 17.08 -16.43 -7.00
CA TYR A 153 17.09 -17.87 -7.21
C TYR A 153 15.87 -18.32 -8.01
N ASP A 154 16.03 -19.26 -8.90
CA ASP A 154 14.92 -19.94 -9.57
C ASP A 154 14.25 -20.91 -8.57
N LEU A 155 13.33 -20.37 -7.79
CA LEU A 155 12.61 -21.11 -6.75
C LEU A 155 11.37 -21.79 -7.35
N ALA A 156 11.18 -23.06 -7.03
CA ALA A 156 9.95 -23.76 -7.36
C ALA A 156 8.71 -23.01 -6.83
N TYR A 157 7.60 -23.08 -7.58
CA TYR A 157 6.37 -22.34 -7.23
C TYR A 157 5.88 -22.61 -5.81
N ASN A 158 6.02 -23.84 -5.32
CA ASN A 158 5.61 -24.26 -3.98
C ASN A 158 6.71 -24.08 -2.90
N ALA A 159 7.85 -23.50 -3.23
CA ALA A 159 8.89 -23.27 -2.24
C ALA A 159 8.46 -22.19 -1.23
N PRO A 160 8.51 -22.44 0.08
CA PRO A 160 8.09 -21.44 1.09
C PRO A 160 8.84 -20.11 0.97
N LEU A 161 10.12 -20.15 0.62
CA LEU A 161 10.95 -18.96 0.46
C LEU A 161 10.45 -18.02 -0.66
N ARG A 162 9.81 -18.58 -1.71
CA ARG A 162 9.22 -17.80 -2.80
C ARG A 162 8.08 -16.90 -2.32
N HIS A 163 7.38 -17.30 -1.27
CA HIS A 163 6.21 -16.59 -0.72
C HIS A 163 6.55 -15.72 0.49
N ARG A 164 7.83 -15.70 0.88
CA ARG A 164 8.27 -14.85 1.99
C ARG A 164 8.33 -13.39 1.55
N ILE A 165 7.60 -12.54 2.26
CA ILE A 165 7.57 -11.10 2.05
C ILE A 165 7.95 -10.35 3.34
N PRO A 166 8.53 -9.17 3.25
CA PRO A 166 8.72 -8.30 4.40
C PRO A 166 7.39 -7.64 4.78
N MET A 167 7.23 -7.36 6.07
CA MET A 167 6.22 -6.47 6.60
C MET A 167 6.88 -5.52 7.59
N ILE A 168 6.73 -4.21 7.39
CA ILE A 168 7.38 -3.18 8.22
C ILE A 168 6.30 -2.30 8.82
N TRP A 169 6.36 -2.09 10.13
CA TRP A 169 5.50 -1.17 10.86
C TRP A 169 6.33 -0.01 11.35
N LEU A 170 5.88 1.21 11.08
CA LEU A 170 6.54 2.45 11.50
C LEU A 170 5.49 3.56 11.70
N GLY A 171 5.92 4.71 12.20
CA GLY A 171 5.03 5.85 12.46
C GLY A 171 5.11 6.31 13.92
N GLY A 172 4.71 7.54 14.17
CA GLY A 172 4.74 8.13 15.51
C GLY A 172 3.75 7.48 16.49
N ALA A 173 2.66 6.90 15.97
CA ALA A 173 1.70 6.16 16.79
C ALA A 173 2.23 4.80 17.32
N LEU A 174 3.41 4.35 16.82
CA LEU A 174 3.97 3.07 17.22
C LEU A 174 4.76 3.21 18.55
N ALA A 175 4.18 2.77 19.66
CA ALA A 175 4.79 2.88 20.97
C ALA A 175 5.95 1.88 21.21
N ALA A 176 6.05 0.82 20.40
CA ALA A 176 7.09 -0.19 20.58
C ALA A 176 8.45 0.28 20.04
N PRO A 177 9.56 -0.01 20.73
CA PRO A 177 10.88 0.27 20.19
C PRO A 177 11.16 -0.57 18.93
N PRO A 178 12.07 -0.11 18.05
CA PRO A 178 12.46 -0.86 16.87
C PRO A 178 12.93 -2.28 17.21
N ARG A 179 12.38 -3.28 16.55
CA ARG A 179 12.73 -4.69 16.72
C ARG A 179 12.43 -5.50 15.49
N THR A 180 13.16 -6.59 15.31
CA THR A 180 12.83 -7.63 14.32
C THR A 180 11.94 -8.68 14.97
N VAL A 181 10.93 -9.14 14.25
CA VAL A 181 10.04 -10.22 14.66
C VAL A 181 10.23 -11.38 13.68
N ASP A 182 10.81 -12.47 14.15
CA ASP A 182 11.14 -13.64 13.33
C ASP A 182 9.99 -14.67 13.24
N THR A 183 8.84 -14.37 13.83
CA THR A 183 7.65 -15.21 13.75
C THR A 183 6.98 -15.03 12.37
N TYR A 184 6.70 -16.14 11.71
CA TYR A 184 5.93 -16.10 10.46
C TYR A 184 4.49 -15.66 10.74
N ALA A 185 4.00 -14.78 9.88
CA ALA A 185 2.62 -14.33 9.84
C ALA A 185 2.13 -14.32 8.38
N SER A 186 0.83 -14.33 8.21
CA SER A 186 0.21 -14.14 6.89
C SER A 186 -0.30 -12.72 6.74
N GLN A 187 -0.44 -12.23 5.50
CA GLN A 187 -1.13 -10.98 5.21
C GLN A 187 -2.55 -10.94 5.78
N ILE A 188 -3.21 -12.08 5.89
CA ILE A 188 -4.55 -12.21 6.50
C ILE A 188 -4.52 -11.83 7.99
N ASP A 189 -3.41 -12.12 8.68
CA ASP A 189 -3.26 -11.79 10.09
C ASP A 189 -3.17 -10.27 10.33
N LEU A 190 -2.79 -9.50 9.32
CA LEU A 190 -2.68 -8.05 9.42
C LEU A 190 -4.00 -7.40 9.83
N PHE A 191 -5.11 -7.84 9.24
CA PHE A 191 -6.44 -7.33 9.54
C PHE A 191 -6.77 -7.48 11.04
N ALA A 192 -6.77 -8.69 11.56
CA ALA A 192 -7.09 -8.96 12.96
C ALA A 192 -6.10 -8.29 13.93
N ARG A 193 -4.81 -8.22 13.57
CA ARG A 193 -3.79 -7.56 14.38
C ARG A 193 -3.99 -6.05 14.47
N LEU A 194 -4.32 -5.40 13.35
CA LEU A 194 -4.60 -3.96 13.35
C LEU A 194 -5.83 -3.63 14.21
N LEU A 195 -6.93 -4.35 14.01
CA LEU A 195 -8.14 -4.13 14.81
C LEU A 195 -7.87 -4.33 16.32
N ALA A 196 -7.14 -5.39 16.68
CA ALA A 196 -6.79 -5.64 18.07
C ALA A 196 -5.92 -4.51 18.68
N GLN A 197 -4.97 -3.94 17.92
CA GLN A 197 -4.16 -2.80 18.38
C GLN A 197 -5.00 -1.52 18.58
N LEU A 198 -6.03 -1.35 17.77
CA LEU A 198 -6.95 -0.21 17.86
C LEU A 198 -8.07 -0.43 18.89
N GLY A 199 -8.15 -1.61 19.52
CA GLY A 199 -9.22 -1.95 20.46
C GLY A 199 -10.59 -2.14 19.80
N ILE A 200 -10.60 -2.39 18.48
CA ILE A 200 -11.82 -2.60 17.69
C ILE A 200 -12.13 -4.11 17.67
N PRO A 201 -13.34 -4.52 18.08
CA PRO A 201 -13.73 -5.93 18.00
C PRO A 201 -13.83 -6.41 16.56
N ASP A 202 -13.43 -7.66 16.31
CA ASP A 202 -13.46 -8.31 14.99
C ASP A 202 -14.89 -8.73 14.58
#